data_c76bd1e4abdc304eb2f5492735a3e8bc
#
_entry.id   c76bd1e4abdc304eb2f5492735a3e8bc
#
_cell.length_a   1.000
_cell.length_b   1.000
_cell.length_c   1.000
_cell.angle_alpha   90.00
_cell.angle_beta   90.00
_cell.angle_gamma   90.00
#
_symmetry.space_group_name_H-M   'P 1'
#
loop_
_entity.id
_entity.type
_entity.pdbx_description
1 polymer ?
#
loop_
_entity_poly.entity_id
_entity_poly.type
_entity_poly.pdbx_seq_one_letter_code
_entity_poly.pdbx_strand_id
1 'polypeptide(L)'
;MSAHGKEQQTFFPRTIRALAVPLILIWVAYTAAVNLLVPQVEKVCMANAVSMSPQDAPAVIAAKRMGAKFQESTSDSIAMVVLVGDKPLAEDAHRYYDTLVAEFEGDKEHVQHVQNFWGDPITAAGVQSSDGKAAYVQLNLAGDQGSTQGNKSVDAVREIIHQTPPPAGLQAYVTGPAPLTTDSLEASDSGMIKM
;
A
#
# COMPACT_ATOMS: atom_id res chain seq x y z
N MET A 1 58.75 60.14 -14.03
CA MET A 1 57.49 59.86 -14.76
C MET A 1 56.67 58.88 -13.97
N SER A 2 55.72 59.40 -13.21
CA SER A 2 54.89 58.62 -12.33
C SER A 2 53.54 58.29 -13.00
N ALA A 3 53.31 57.06 -13.30
CA ALA A 3 52.00 56.63 -13.79
C ALA A 3 51.05 56.35 -12.62
N HIS A 4 50.05 57.22 -12.45
CA HIS A 4 48.90 56.99 -11.52
C HIS A 4 48.01 55.95 -12.11
N GLY A 5 48.04 54.76 -11.54
CA GLY A 5 47.00 53.79 -11.76
C GLY A 5 45.73 54.24 -11.01
N LYS A 6 44.69 54.62 -11.78
CA LYS A 6 43.34 54.84 -11.22
C LYS A 6 42.79 53.52 -10.74
N GLU A 7 42.65 53.38 -9.39
CA GLU A 7 41.84 52.31 -8.79
C GLU A 7 40.37 52.48 -9.27
N GLN A 8 39.96 51.58 -10.11
CA GLN A 8 38.54 51.41 -10.39
C GLN A 8 37.87 50.86 -9.10
N GLN A 9 37.29 51.75 -8.32
CA GLN A 9 36.43 51.41 -7.25
C GLN A 9 35.22 50.66 -7.81
N THR A 10 35.22 49.36 -7.65
CA THR A 10 34.14 48.50 -8.09
C THR A 10 32.88 48.83 -7.28
N PHE A 11 31.90 49.42 -7.92
CA PHE A 11 30.57 49.75 -7.43
C PHE A 11 29.75 48.47 -7.05
N PHE A 12 30.28 47.32 -7.36
CA PHE A 12 29.69 46.02 -7.23
C PHE A 12 29.37 45.50 -5.79
N PRO A 13 30.16 45.76 -4.73
CA PRO A 13 29.92 45.07 -3.48
C PRO A 13 28.72 45.59 -2.67
N ARG A 14 28.34 46.85 -2.82
CA ARG A 14 27.22 47.45 -2.10
C ARG A 14 25.88 47.05 -2.71
N THR A 15 25.77 47.04 -4.02
CA THR A 15 24.53 46.66 -4.73
C THR A 15 24.24 45.17 -4.58
N ILE A 16 25.28 44.32 -4.59
CA ILE A 16 25.12 42.88 -4.36
C ILE A 16 24.62 42.61 -2.93
N ARG A 17 25.18 43.29 -1.90
CA ARG A 17 24.72 43.13 -0.52
C ARG A 17 23.31 43.66 -0.30
N ALA A 18 22.93 44.77 -0.94
CA ALA A 18 21.58 45.30 -0.84
C ALA A 18 20.50 44.42 -1.53
N LEU A 19 20.89 43.77 -2.64
CA LEU A 19 19.98 42.88 -3.38
C LEU A 19 20.01 41.44 -2.88
N ALA A 20 21.04 41.01 -2.13
CA ALA A 20 21.15 39.64 -1.65
C ALA A 20 19.99 39.24 -0.71
N VAL A 21 19.63 40.08 0.24
CA VAL A 21 18.56 39.83 1.19
C VAL A 21 17.20 39.71 0.51
N PRO A 22 16.74 40.68 -0.31
CA PRO A 22 15.46 40.55 -1.01
C PRO A 22 15.45 39.38 -2.00
N LEU A 23 16.58 39.05 -2.65
CA LEU A 23 16.67 37.91 -3.54
C LEU A 23 16.47 36.58 -2.77
N ILE A 24 17.13 36.43 -1.63
CA ILE A 24 16.97 35.28 -0.75
C ILE A 24 15.51 35.17 -0.27
N LEU A 25 14.91 36.25 0.14
CA LEU A 25 13.51 36.27 0.57
C LEU A 25 12.54 35.86 -0.55
N ILE A 26 12.77 36.33 -1.78
CA ILE A 26 11.99 35.93 -2.95
C ILE A 26 12.14 34.43 -3.21
N TRP A 27 13.36 33.88 -3.13
CA TRP A 27 13.60 32.46 -3.31
C TRP A 27 12.96 31.61 -2.22
N VAL A 28 13.05 32.04 -0.97
CA VAL A 28 12.40 31.36 0.16
C VAL A 28 10.87 31.38 -0.01
N ALA A 29 10.30 32.54 -0.35
CA ALA A 29 8.88 32.68 -0.61
C ALA A 29 8.42 31.82 -1.80
N TYR A 30 9.19 31.82 -2.88
CA TYR A 30 8.93 30.97 -4.06
C TYR A 30 8.96 29.48 -3.69
N THR A 31 10.01 29.04 -2.99
CA THR A 31 10.13 27.65 -2.54
C THR A 31 8.99 27.26 -1.61
N ALA A 32 8.61 28.13 -0.68
CA ALA A 32 7.46 27.88 0.21
C ALA A 32 6.14 27.79 -0.59
N ALA A 33 5.94 28.70 -1.55
CA ALA A 33 4.75 28.68 -2.41
C ALA A 33 4.68 27.42 -3.25
N VAL A 34 5.79 26.99 -3.86
CA VAL A 34 5.86 25.74 -4.65
C VAL A 34 5.54 24.53 -3.77
N ASN A 35 6.12 24.45 -2.57
CA ASN A 35 5.83 23.34 -1.66
C ASN A 35 4.38 23.28 -1.16
N LEU A 36 3.71 24.45 -1.05
CA LEU A 36 2.31 24.51 -0.60
C LEU A 36 1.31 24.28 -1.73
N LEU A 37 1.63 24.73 -2.95
CA LEU A 37 0.71 24.74 -4.08
C LEU A 37 0.88 23.54 -5.02
N VAL A 38 2.09 22.99 -5.10
CA VAL A 38 2.36 21.83 -5.96
C VAL A 38 2.24 20.56 -5.13
N PRO A 39 1.36 19.63 -5.49
CA PRO A 39 1.28 18.33 -4.82
C PRO A 39 2.62 17.61 -4.92
N GLN A 40 3.04 16.99 -3.83
CA GLN A 40 4.26 16.19 -3.82
C GLN A 40 4.15 15.08 -4.86
N VAL A 41 5.21 14.84 -5.60
CA VAL A 41 5.27 13.81 -6.67
C VAL A 41 4.83 12.44 -6.14
N GLU A 42 5.22 12.09 -4.93
CA GLU A 42 4.81 10.86 -4.24
C GLU A 42 3.30 10.72 -4.14
N LYS A 43 2.61 11.77 -3.69
CA LYS A 43 1.13 11.75 -3.58
C LYS A 43 0.45 11.61 -4.93
N VAL A 44 1.01 12.23 -5.97
CA VAL A 44 0.48 12.11 -7.33
C VAL A 44 0.75 10.72 -7.88
N CYS A 45 1.92 10.14 -7.65
CA CYS A 45 2.25 8.77 -8.06
C CYS A 45 1.38 7.74 -7.35
N MET A 46 1.18 7.85 -6.04
CA MET A 46 0.30 6.94 -5.30
C MET A 46 -1.17 7.06 -5.74
N ALA A 47 -1.63 8.29 -5.99
CA ALA A 47 -3.00 8.52 -6.46
C ALA A 47 -3.26 8.02 -7.88
N ASN A 48 -2.21 7.83 -8.68
CA ASN A 48 -2.27 7.36 -10.07
C ASN A 48 -1.44 6.09 -10.29
N ALA A 49 -1.22 5.31 -9.26
CA ALA A 49 -0.51 4.05 -9.37
C ALA A 49 -1.25 3.09 -10.31
N VAL A 50 -0.51 2.51 -11.23
CA VAL A 50 -1.01 1.54 -12.20
C VAL A 50 -0.57 0.14 -11.81
N SER A 51 -1.26 -0.87 -12.34
CA SER A 51 -0.90 -2.27 -12.10
C SER A 51 0.57 -2.53 -12.40
N MET A 52 1.23 -3.28 -11.53
CA MET A 52 2.61 -3.73 -11.72
C MET A 52 2.71 -4.89 -12.71
N SER A 53 1.61 -5.61 -12.95
CA SER A 53 1.56 -6.71 -13.92
C SER A 53 1.25 -6.17 -15.31
N PRO A 54 1.99 -6.57 -16.37
CA PRO A 54 1.62 -6.24 -17.74
C PRO A 54 0.24 -6.81 -18.07
N GLN A 55 -0.72 -5.93 -18.36
CA GLN A 55 -2.13 -6.31 -18.53
C GLN A 55 -2.37 -7.15 -19.80
N ASP A 56 -1.44 -7.11 -20.76
CA ASP A 56 -1.41 -7.88 -21.99
C ASP A 56 -0.72 -9.25 -21.85
N ALA A 57 -0.14 -9.55 -20.69
CA ALA A 57 0.49 -10.83 -20.43
C ALA A 57 -0.54 -11.97 -20.50
N PRO A 58 -0.26 -13.07 -21.26
CA PRO A 58 -1.20 -14.18 -21.41
C PRO A 58 -1.68 -14.78 -20.08
N ALA A 59 -0.81 -14.84 -19.08
CA ALA A 59 -1.16 -15.33 -17.74
C ALA A 59 -2.18 -14.42 -17.03
N VAL A 60 -2.01 -13.10 -17.11
CA VAL A 60 -2.94 -12.12 -16.52
C VAL A 60 -4.29 -12.19 -17.22
N ILE A 61 -4.29 -12.25 -18.56
CA ILE A 61 -5.52 -12.39 -19.34
C ILE A 61 -6.25 -13.70 -18.97
N ALA A 62 -5.52 -14.81 -18.85
CA ALA A 62 -6.09 -16.10 -18.47
C ALA A 62 -6.68 -16.07 -17.05
N ALA A 63 -5.96 -15.52 -16.09
CA ALA A 63 -6.42 -15.38 -14.70
C ALA A 63 -7.69 -14.53 -14.60
N LYS A 64 -7.72 -13.36 -15.26
CA LYS A 64 -8.92 -12.49 -15.31
C LYS A 64 -10.12 -13.18 -15.97
N ARG A 65 -9.90 -13.92 -17.06
CA ARG A 65 -10.96 -14.69 -17.72
C ARG A 65 -11.51 -15.80 -16.83
N MET A 66 -10.64 -16.48 -16.11
CA MET A 66 -11.02 -17.52 -15.14
C MET A 66 -11.86 -16.90 -14.01
N GLY A 67 -11.34 -15.86 -13.34
CA GLY A 67 -12.06 -15.17 -12.28
C GLY A 67 -13.43 -14.64 -12.73
N ALA A 68 -13.51 -14.02 -13.92
CA ALA A 68 -14.78 -13.56 -14.46
C ALA A 68 -15.73 -14.71 -14.79
N LYS A 69 -15.23 -15.85 -15.31
CA LYS A 69 -16.06 -17.01 -15.66
C LYS A 69 -16.65 -17.70 -14.44
N PHE A 70 -15.88 -17.77 -13.36
CA PHE A 70 -16.33 -18.35 -12.07
C PHE A 70 -16.97 -17.31 -11.14
N GLN A 71 -17.07 -16.05 -11.56
CA GLN A 71 -17.60 -14.94 -10.76
C GLN A 71 -16.83 -14.70 -9.45
N GLU A 72 -15.53 -14.94 -9.45
CA GLU A 72 -14.68 -14.78 -8.28
C GLU A 72 -13.96 -13.43 -8.26
N SER A 73 -13.34 -13.03 -9.39
CA SER A 73 -12.66 -11.73 -9.46
C SER A 73 -12.46 -11.25 -10.90
N THR A 74 -12.23 -9.95 -11.03
CA THR A 74 -11.81 -9.31 -12.28
C THR A 74 -10.41 -8.70 -12.21
N SER A 75 -9.75 -8.83 -11.04
CA SER A 75 -8.42 -8.32 -10.74
C SER A 75 -7.40 -9.47 -10.57
N ASP A 76 -6.12 -9.12 -10.46
CA ASP A 76 -5.03 -10.04 -10.12
C ASP A 76 -4.52 -9.83 -8.68
N SER A 77 -5.25 -9.07 -7.87
CA SER A 77 -4.90 -8.76 -6.48
C SER A 77 -5.37 -9.84 -5.53
N ILE A 78 -4.42 -10.53 -4.91
CA ILE A 78 -4.69 -11.60 -3.94
C ILE A 78 -4.05 -11.25 -2.61
N ALA A 79 -4.84 -11.33 -1.53
CA ALA A 79 -4.36 -11.30 -0.16
C ALA A 79 -4.75 -12.58 0.58
N MET A 80 -4.02 -12.89 1.63
CA MET A 80 -4.32 -13.97 2.55
C MET A 80 -4.36 -13.40 3.97
N VAL A 81 -5.37 -13.78 4.73
CA VAL A 81 -5.41 -13.52 6.18
C VAL A 81 -5.13 -14.82 6.90
N VAL A 82 -4.01 -14.85 7.62
CA VAL A 82 -3.53 -16.03 8.35
C VAL A 82 -3.80 -15.85 9.82
N LEU A 83 -4.53 -16.79 10.40
CA LEU A 83 -4.74 -16.90 11.83
C LEU A 83 -3.67 -17.82 12.43
N VAL A 84 -3.03 -17.39 13.51
CA VAL A 84 -2.00 -18.16 14.21
C VAL A 84 -2.33 -18.19 15.68
N GLY A 85 -2.47 -19.40 16.24
CA GLY A 85 -2.73 -19.65 17.66
C GLY A 85 -1.49 -20.15 18.41
N ASP A 86 -1.39 -19.81 19.68
CA ASP A 86 -0.38 -20.40 20.58
C ASP A 86 -0.62 -21.91 20.79
N LYS A 87 -1.88 -22.31 20.64
CA LYS A 87 -2.38 -23.70 20.76
C LYS A 87 -3.14 -24.07 19.48
N PRO A 88 -3.45 -25.35 19.26
CA PRO A 88 -4.31 -25.75 18.17
C PRO A 88 -5.60 -24.93 18.15
N LEU A 89 -6.00 -24.49 16.97
CA LEU A 89 -7.15 -23.64 16.76
C LEU A 89 -8.42 -24.39 17.19
N ALA A 90 -9.20 -23.76 18.05
CA ALA A 90 -10.42 -24.31 18.63
C ALA A 90 -11.65 -23.50 18.16
N GLU A 91 -12.80 -23.75 18.77
CA GLU A 91 -14.10 -23.17 18.38
C GLU A 91 -14.13 -21.63 18.46
N ASP A 92 -13.37 -21.04 19.38
CA ASP A 92 -13.21 -19.58 19.49
C ASP A 92 -12.48 -18.99 18.27
N ALA A 93 -11.47 -19.68 17.75
CA ALA A 93 -10.77 -19.30 16.52
C ALA A 93 -11.68 -19.46 15.30
N HIS A 94 -12.51 -20.50 15.23
CA HIS A 94 -13.51 -20.65 14.17
C HIS A 94 -14.54 -19.53 14.18
N ARG A 95 -15.09 -19.18 15.33
CA ARG A 95 -16.04 -18.06 15.45
C ARG A 95 -15.41 -16.72 15.02
N TYR A 96 -14.17 -16.49 15.40
CA TYR A 96 -13.44 -15.31 14.97
C TYR A 96 -13.22 -15.30 13.45
N TYR A 97 -12.82 -16.43 12.88
CA TYR A 97 -12.68 -16.62 11.44
C TYR A 97 -14.00 -16.34 10.71
N ASP A 98 -15.10 -16.90 11.15
CA ASP A 98 -16.43 -16.69 10.55
C ASP A 98 -16.84 -15.22 10.62
N THR A 99 -16.50 -14.52 11.72
CA THR A 99 -16.74 -13.09 11.86
C THR A 99 -15.92 -12.31 10.81
N LEU A 100 -14.62 -12.60 10.65
CA LEU A 100 -13.78 -11.95 9.63
C LEU A 100 -14.29 -12.22 8.23
N VAL A 101 -14.68 -13.45 7.92
CA VAL A 101 -15.25 -13.82 6.61
C VAL A 101 -16.49 -12.97 6.31
N ALA A 102 -17.40 -12.83 7.29
CA ALA A 102 -18.61 -12.03 7.14
C ALA A 102 -18.31 -10.54 6.91
N GLU A 103 -17.32 -9.98 7.63
CA GLU A 103 -16.88 -8.60 7.43
C GLU A 103 -16.25 -8.40 6.05
N PHE A 104 -15.39 -9.31 5.58
CA PHE A 104 -14.80 -9.26 4.24
C PHE A 104 -15.86 -9.41 3.14
N GLU A 105 -16.83 -10.28 3.32
CA GLU A 105 -17.96 -10.43 2.39
C GLU A 105 -18.88 -9.22 2.37
N GLY A 106 -18.94 -8.47 3.46
CA GLY A 106 -19.68 -7.21 3.57
C GLY A 106 -19.07 -6.06 2.80
N ASP A 107 -17.73 -6.01 2.66
CA ASP A 107 -16.99 -4.95 1.99
C ASP A 107 -16.82 -5.23 0.48
N LYS A 108 -17.89 -5.07 -0.28
CA LYS A 108 -17.87 -5.29 -1.74
C LYS A 108 -17.09 -4.24 -2.54
N GLU A 109 -16.70 -3.13 -1.92
CA GLU A 109 -15.88 -2.11 -2.56
C GLU A 109 -14.42 -2.57 -2.68
N HIS A 110 -13.92 -3.31 -1.68
CA HIS A 110 -12.52 -3.70 -1.58
C HIS A 110 -12.29 -5.20 -1.76
N VAL A 111 -13.25 -6.06 -1.42
CA VAL A 111 -13.16 -7.52 -1.52
C VAL A 111 -14.17 -8.05 -2.54
N GLN A 112 -13.67 -8.55 -3.66
CA GLN A 112 -14.51 -9.09 -4.72
C GLN A 112 -15.02 -10.50 -4.40
N HIS A 113 -14.14 -11.34 -3.80
CA HIS A 113 -14.49 -12.70 -3.45
C HIS A 113 -13.66 -13.19 -2.25
N VAL A 114 -14.32 -13.97 -1.38
CA VAL A 114 -13.71 -14.63 -0.21
C VAL A 114 -13.69 -16.13 -0.46
N GLN A 115 -12.51 -16.73 -0.49
CA GLN A 115 -12.34 -18.18 -0.58
C GLN A 115 -12.32 -18.77 0.82
N ASN A 116 -13.52 -19.09 1.32
CA ASN A 116 -13.74 -19.61 2.67
C ASN A 116 -13.48 -21.13 2.72
N PHE A 117 -12.22 -21.54 2.61
CA PHE A 117 -11.87 -22.96 2.64
C PHE A 117 -11.91 -23.58 4.05
N TRP A 118 -11.61 -22.82 5.08
CA TRP A 118 -11.60 -23.35 6.45
C TRP A 118 -13.01 -23.50 7.04
N GLY A 119 -13.96 -22.70 6.59
CA GLY A 119 -15.38 -22.85 6.93
C GLY A 119 -16.07 -24.06 6.26
N ASP A 120 -15.46 -24.66 5.23
CA ASP A 120 -15.98 -25.85 4.55
C ASP A 120 -15.26 -27.11 5.06
N PRO A 121 -15.98 -28.10 5.65
CA PRO A 121 -15.39 -29.32 6.17
C PRO A 121 -14.58 -30.13 5.16
N ILE A 122 -14.87 -30.00 3.85
CA ILE A 122 -14.19 -30.74 2.79
C ILE A 122 -12.80 -30.15 2.53
N THR A 123 -12.68 -28.83 2.60
CA THR A 123 -11.45 -28.10 2.25
C THR A 123 -10.62 -27.67 3.46
N ALA A 124 -11.21 -27.65 4.65
CA ALA A 124 -10.58 -27.15 5.88
C ALA A 124 -9.19 -27.77 6.16
N ALA A 125 -9.06 -29.09 5.96
CA ALA A 125 -7.79 -29.77 6.20
C ALA A 125 -6.65 -29.31 5.25
N GLY A 126 -7.00 -28.75 4.09
CA GLY A 126 -6.02 -28.26 3.11
C GLY A 126 -5.48 -26.86 3.43
N VAL A 127 -6.15 -26.11 4.29
CA VAL A 127 -5.79 -24.72 4.64
C VAL A 127 -5.38 -24.56 6.10
N GLN A 128 -5.36 -25.64 6.85
CA GLN A 128 -4.89 -25.69 8.23
C GLN A 128 -3.49 -26.32 8.30
N SER A 129 -2.63 -25.77 9.17
CA SER A 129 -1.30 -26.34 9.41
C SER A 129 -1.39 -27.73 10.03
N SER A 130 -0.35 -28.56 9.82
CA SER A 130 -0.30 -29.93 10.32
C SER A 130 -0.35 -30.05 11.85
N ASP A 131 0.07 -29.00 12.58
CA ASP A 131 -0.01 -28.91 14.05
C ASP A 131 -1.33 -28.27 14.53
N GLY A 132 -2.21 -27.92 13.59
CA GLY A 132 -3.51 -27.31 13.86
C GLY A 132 -3.46 -25.88 14.38
N LYS A 133 -2.29 -25.23 14.40
CA LYS A 133 -2.11 -23.89 15.01
C LYS A 133 -2.31 -22.72 14.06
N ALA A 134 -2.36 -22.96 12.77
CA ALA A 134 -2.59 -21.92 11.79
C ALA A 134 -3.64 -22.32 10.76
N ALA A 135 -4.41 -21.35 10.31
CA ALA A 135 -5.34 -21.49 9.19
C ALA A 135 -5.39 -20.16 8.42
N TYR A 136 -5.83 -20.19 7.17
CA TYR A 136 -5.94 -18.97 6.39
C TYR A 136 -7.23 -18.89 5.58
N VAL A 137 -7.61 -17.66 5.26
CA VAL A 137 -8.60 -17.31 4.23
C VAL A 137 -7.92 -16.57 3.11
N GLN A 138 -8.29 -16.85 1.85
CA GLN A 138 -7.80 -16.12 0.68
C GLN A 138 -8.86 -15.14 0.21
N LEU A 139 -8.41 -13.93 -0.10
CA LEU A 139 -9.24 -12.82 -0.56
C LEU A 139 -8.81 -12.41 -1.96
N ASN A 140 -9.76 -12.32 -2.88
CA ASN A 140 -9.57 -11.66 -4.16
C ASN A 140 -10.02 -10.21 -4.01
N LEU A 141 -9.09 -9.28 -4.13
CA LEU A 141 -9.31 -7.87 -3.85
C LEU A 141 -9.74 -7.10 -5.09
N ALA A 142 -10.39 -5.96 -4.89
CA ALA A 142 -10.72 -5.03 -5.95
C ALA A 142 -9.47 -4.23 -6.38
N GLY A 143 -9.36 -3.98 -7.69
CA GLY A 143 -8.21 -3.30 -8.28
C GLY A 143 -7.03 -4.23 -8.53
N ASP A 144 -6.26 -3.94 -9.58
CA ASP A 144 -5.09 -4.75 -9.92
C ASP A 144 -3.93 -4.52 -8.94
N GLN A 145 -3.07 -5.51 -8.77
CA GLN A 145 -1.93 -5.49 -7.85
C GLN A 145 -1.02 -4.28 -8.11
N GLY A 146 -0.73 -3.52 -7.07
CA GLY A 146 0.08 -2.30 -7.11
C GLY A 146 -0.66 -1.06 -7.64
N SER A 147 -1.90 -1.19 -8.11
CA SER A 147 -2.72 -0.04 -8.47
C SER A 147 -3.21 0.72 -7.23
N THR A 148 -3.64 1.96 -7.39
CA THR A 148 -4.21 2.77 -6.29
C THR A 148 -5.40 2.04 -5.63
N GLN A 149 -6.29 1.43 -6.42
CA GLN A 149 -7.42 0.69 -5.88
C GLN A 149 -6.97 -0.59 -5.18
N GLY A 150 -6.01 -1.35 -5.75
CA GLY A 150 -5.45 -2.54 -5.13
C GLY A 150 -4.83 -2.25 -3.76
N ASN A 151 -4.04 -1.17 -3.66
CA ASN A 151 -3.44 -0.74 -2.40
C ASN A 151 -4.50 -0.33 -1.35
N LYS A 152 -5.54 0.44 -1.75
CA LYS A 152 -6.67 0.77 -0.88
C LYS A 152 -7.40 -0.47 -0.38
N SER A 153 -7.54 -1.48 -1.22
CA SER A 153 -8.19 -2.73 -0.82
C SER A 153 -7.37 -3.52 0.20
N VAL A 154 -6.03 -3.49 0.10
CA VAL A 154 -5.14 -4.06 1.12
C VAL A 154 -5.31 -3.33 2.46
N ASP A 155 -5.35 -1.98 2.43
CA ASP A 155 -5.52 -1.16 3.63
C ASP A 155 -6.90 -1.40 4.29
N ALA A 156 -7.95 -1.55 3.49
CA ALA A 156 -9.29 -1.89 4.00
C ALA A 156 -9.31 -3.24 4.73
N VAL A 157 -8.64 -4.26 4.17
CA VAL A 157 -8.51 -5.58 4.84
C VAL A 157 -7.76 -5.45 6.18
N ARG A 158 -6.69 -4.65 6.24
CA ARG A 158 -5.95 -4.39 7.48
C ARG A 158 -6.82 -3.68 8.51
N GLU A 159 -7.61 -2.70 8.07
CA GLU A 159 -8.52 -1.95 8.94
C GLU A 159 -9.63 -2.85 9.52
N ILE A 160 -10.22 -3.73 8.72
CA ILE A 160 -11.20 -4.71 9.20
C ILE A 160 -10.61 -5.57 10.32
N ILE A 161 -9.39 -6.09 10.15
CA ILE A 161 -8.71 -6.88 11.17
C ILE A 161 -8.42 -6.06 12.43
N HIS A 162 -8.01 -4.79 12.27
CA HIS A 162 -7.76 -3.89 13.39
C HIS A 162 -9.03 -3.58 14.20
N GLN A 163 -10.17 -3.43 13.50
CA GLN A 163 -11.47 -3.18 14.12
C GLN A 163 -12.09 -4.44 14.75
N THR A 164 -11.63 -5.62 14.33
CA THR A 164 -12.10 -6.92 14.82
C THR A 164 -10.95 -7.63 15.54
N PRO A 165 -10.60 -7.26 16.78
CA PRO A 165 -9.45 -7.81 17.48
C PRO A 165 -9.62 -9.30 17.76
N PRO A 166 -8.56 -10.11 17.55
CA PRO A 166 -8.63 -11.55 17.83
C PRO A 166 -8.74 -11.85 19.33
N PRO A 167 -9.33 -12.99 19.70
CA PRO A 167 -9.36 -13.46 21.07
C PRO A 167 -7.94 -13.74 21.62
N ALA A 168 -7.80 -13.79 22.94
CA ALA A 168 -6.50 -13.98 23.59
C ALA A 168 -5.82 -15.29 23.14
N GLY A 169 -4.54 -15.19 22.75
CA GLY A 169 -3.74 -16.32 22.25
C GLY A 169 -3.94 -16.62 20.77
N LEU A 170 -4.70 -15.81 20.05
CA LEU A 170 -4.84 -15.83 18.60
C LEU A 170 -4.28 -14.53 18.00
N GLN A 171 -3.67 -14.63 16.83
CA GLN A 171 -3.17 -13.50 16.06
C GLN A 171 -3.64 -13.60 14.62
N ALA A 172 -3.90 -12.47 13.98
CA ALA A 172 -4.31 -12.41 12.58
C ALA A 172 -3.30 -11.57 11.79
N TYR A 173 -2.81 -12.08 10.68
CA TYR A 173 -1.83 -11.45 9.82
C TYR A 173 -2.34 -11.34 8.40
N VAL A 174 -2.10 -10.18 7.77
CA VAL A 174 -2.35 -9.98 6.34
C VAL A 174 -1.05 -10.25 5.58
N THR A 175 -1.12 -11.13 4.59
CA THR A 175 0.03 -11.50 3.74
C THR A 175 -0.44 -11.81 2.31
N GLY A 176 0.49 -12.17 1.44
CA GLY A 176 0.19 -12.51 0.05
C GLY A 176 0.78 -11.52 -0.94
N PRO A 177 0.58 -11.75 -2.25
CA PRO A 177 1.20 -10.92 -3.29
C PRO A 177 0.82 -9.44 -3.23
N ALA A 178 -0.45 -9.13 -3.02
CA ALA A 178 -0.92 -7.74 -2.98
C ALA A 178 -0.40 -6.98 -1.75
N PRO A 179 -0.53 -7.47 -0.49
CA PRO A 179 0.05 -6.81 0.67
C PRO A 179 1.57 -6.63 0.58
N LEU A 180 2.31 -7.63 0.09
CA LEU A 180 3.76 -7.52 -0.08
C LEU A 180 4.13 -6.40 -1.06
N THR A 181 3.36 -6.25 -2.14
CA THR A 181 3.57 -5.16 -3.11
C THR A 181 3.29 -3.80 -2.47
N THR A 182 2.18 -3.65 -1.74
CA THR A 182 1.84 -2.42 -1.02
C THR A 182 2.94 -2.04 -0.04
N ASP A 183 3.41 -2.98 0.79
CA ASP A 183 4.50 -2.75 1.76
C ASP A 183 5.81 -2.36 1.07
N SER A 184 6.11 -2.96 -0.08
CA SER A 184 7.32 -2.63 -0.86
C SER A 184 7.27 -1.21 -1.42
N LEU A 185 6.11 -0.76 -1.89
CA LEU A 185 5.89 0.61 -2.36
C LEU A 185 6.03 1.61 -1.21
N GLU A 186 5.37 1.37 -0.07
CA GLU A 186 5.45 2.22 1.12
C GLU A 186 6.88 2.30 1.70
N ALA A 187 7.59 1.17 1.72
CA ALA A 187 8.99 1.14 2.17
C ALA A 187 9.91 1.95 1.25
N SER A 188 9.66 1.91 -0.07
CA SER A 188 10.41 2.70 -1.05
C SER A 188 10.19 4.20 -0.86
N ASP A 189 8.94 4.61 -0.64
CA ASP A 189 8.59 6.01 -0.37
C ASP A 189 9.21 6.52 0.94
N SER A 190 9.11 5.74 2.01
CA SER A 190 9.69 6.12 3.31
C SER A 190 11.22 6.15 3.29
N GLY A 191 11.86 5.39 2.41
CA GLY A 191 13.31 5.40 2.19
C GLY A 191 13.81 6.67 1.50
N MET A 192 13.04 7.21 0.57
CA MET A 192 13.40 8.45 -0.15
C MET A 192 13.28 9.71 0.71
N ILE A 193 12.41 9.72 1.72
CA ILE A 193 12.22 10.86 2.64
C ILE A 193 13.36 11.00 3.65
N LYS A 194 14.14 9.93 3.90
CA LYS A 194 15.22 9.92 4.89
C LYS A 194 16.61 10.28 4.34
N MET A 195 16.74 10.55 3.05
CA MET A 195 17.97 11.05 2.40
C MET A 195 17.88 12.56 2.20
#